data_fe8e6c9b4a73bf22f4829e0291955a08
#
_entry.id   fe8e6c9b4a73bf22f4829e0291955a08
#
_cell.length_a   1.000
_cell.length_b   1.000
_cell.length_c   1.000
_cell.angle_alpha   90.00
_cell.angle_beta   90.00
_cell.angle_gamma   90.00
#
_symmetry.space_group_name_H-M   'P 1'
#
loop_
_entity.id
_entity.type
_entity.pdbx_description
1 polymer ?
#
loop_
_entity_poly.entity_id
_entity_poly.type
_entity_poly.pdbx_seq_one_letter_code
_entity_poly.pdbx_strand_id
1 'polypeptide(L)'
;MLLIKLAVNSLLSRKITILLTILSLTLSITLFLSIDSLRLGAKKSFFGNVKSGDLILGSRSGEIQLLLYSLFQIGSPTNNISWDSYKEISKKSEIDWIVPISLGDSHKQFRVMGTTKDYFDKFSYRNDKRLEFTEGTYFKNIFDVVIGSDVAKILNYKLGNDIIIAHGISSQSLHDEFPFKVKGVLKKTGTSVDRLILVSLEALEAIHKDWKSGIKIPTNKIKKLEKYNAQD
;
A
#
# COMPACT_ATOMS: atom_id res chain seq x y z
N MET A 1 -39.40 -38.91 -32.63
CA MET A 1 -39.96 -38.79 -31.26
C MET A 1 -39.65 -39.99 -30.35
N LEU A 2 -39.68 -41.26 -30.85
CA LEU A 2 -39.43 -42.47 -30.04
C LEU A 2 -38.02 -42.50 -29.41
N LEU A 3 -36.96 -42.17 -30.17
CA LEU A 3 -35.56 -42.18 -29.74
C LEU A 3 -35.30 -41.18 -28.61
N ILE A 4 -35.89 -40.00 -28.68
CA ILE A 4 -35.75 -38.95 -27.61
C ILE A 4 -36.43 -39.43 -26.32
N LYS A 5 -37.61 -40.05 -26.43
CA LYS A 5 -38.33 -40.60 -25.28
C LYS A 5 -37.58 -41.75 -24.61
N LEU A 6 -36.94 -42.61 -25.39
CA LEU A 6 -36.07 -43.68 -24.91
C LEU A 6 -34.83 -43.14 -24.23
N ALA A 7 -34.16 -42.13 -24.82
CA ALA A 7 -33.00 -41.47 -24.22
C ALA A 7 -33.34 -40.82 -22.88
N VAL A 8 -34.45 -40.07 -22.79
CA VAL A 8 -34.87 -39.42 -21.54
C VAL A 8 -35.21 -40.48 -20.47
N ASN A 9 -35.92 -41.55 -20.81
CA ASN A 9 -36.21 -42.60 -19.85
C ASN A 9 -34.94 -43.34 -19.37
N SER A 10 -33.98 -43.56 -20.26
CA SER A 10 -32.68 -44.14 -19.90
C SER A 10 -31.89 -43.23 -18.97
N LEU A 11 -31.93 -41.92 -19.19
CA LEU A 11 -31.32 -40.93 -18.28
C LEU A 11 -31.99 -40.94 -16.89
N LEU A 12 -33.31 -40.91 -16.87
CA LEU A 12 -34.08 -40.90 -15.63
C LEU A 12 -33.91 -42.19 -14.80
N SER A 13 -33.57 -43.33 -15.41
CA SER A 13 -33.24 -44.55 -14.67
C SER A 13 -31.89 -44.51 -13.97
N ARG A 14 -30.98 -43.59 -14.37
CA ARG A 14 -29.64 -43.45 -13.80
C ARG A 14 -29.44 -42.15 -13.05
N LYS A 15 -30.38 -41.77 -12.20
CA LYS A 15 -30.44 -40.44 -11.50
C LYS A 15 -29.15 -40.11 -10.75
N ILE A 16 -28.57 -41.07 -10.04
CA ILE A 16 -27.36 -40.84 -9.25
C ILE A 16 -26.16 -40.51 -10.15
N THR A 17 -25.98 -41.28 -11.24
CA THR A 17 -24.89 -41.03 -12.19
C THR A 17 -25.02 -39.67 -12.84
N ILE A 18 -26.23 -39.27 -13.25
CA ILE A 18 -26.47 -37.94 -13.81
C ILE A 18 -26.22 -36.85 -12.81
N LEU A 19 -26.69 -37.01 -11.58
CA LEU A 19 -26.43 -36.04 -10.50
C LEU A 19 -24.92 -35.84 -10.25
N LEU A 20 -24.17 -36.94 -10.16
CA LEU A 20 -22.72 -36.91 -9.99
C LEU A 20 -22.00 -36.24 -11.17
N THR A 21 -22.44 -36.53 -12.40
CA THR A 21 -21.88 -35.93 -13.62
C THR A 21 -22.13 -34.41 -13.63
N ILE A 22 -23.36 -33.99 -13.34
CA ILE A 22 -23.72 -32.57 -13.25
C ILE A 22 -22.92 -31.87 -12.15
N LEU A 23 -22.82 -32.49 -10.95
CA LEU A 23 -22.06 -31.96 -9.86
C LEU A 23 -20.57 -31.76 -10.22
N SER A 24 -19.97 -32.80 -10.82
CA SER A 24 -18.57 -32.75 -11.25
C SER A 24 -18.33 -31.67 -12.31
N LEU A 25 -19.22 -31.56 -13.31
CA LEU A 25 -19.12 -30.55 -14.35
C LEU A 25 -19.29 -29.14 -13.78
N THR A 26 -20.28 -28.96 -12.90
CA THR A 26 -20.51 -27.67 -12.21
C THR A 26 -19.31 -27.26 -11.38
N LEU A 27 -18.74 -28.19 -10.61
CA LEU A 27 -17.56 -27.93 -9.80
C LEU A 27 -16.35 -27.53 -10.66
N SER A 28 -16.15 -28.25 -11.79
CA SER A 28 -15.05 -27.96 -12.73
C SER A 28 -15.19 -26.59 -13.38
N ILE A 29 -16.38 -26.24 -13.84
CA ILE A 29 -16.66 -24.94 -14.45
C ILE A 29 -16.51 -23.82 -13.41
N THR A 30 -17.04 -24.03 -12.20
CA THR A 30 -16.92 -23.02 -11.11
C THR A 30 -15.46 -22.80 -10.76
N LEU A 31 -14.66 -23.85 -10.63
CA LEU A 31 -13.23 -23.73 -10.34
C LEU A 31 -12.50 -22.97 -11.45
N PHE A 32 -12.75 -23.31 -12.71
CA PHE A 32 -12.16 -22.65 -13.87
C PHE A 32 -12.49 -21.13 -13.88
N LEU A 33 -13.76 -20.77 -13.75
CA LEU A 33 -14.20 -19.37 -13.71
C LEU A 33 -13.63 -18.61 -12.51
N SER A 34 -13.50 -19.27 -11.35
CA SER A 34 -12.90 -18.68 -10.15
C SER A 34 -11.43 -18.37 -10.38
N ILE A 35 -10.67 -19.30 -10.96
CA ILE A 35 -9.24 -19.08 -11.26
C ILE A 35 -9.06 -17.96 -12.28
N ASP A 36 -9.87 -17.95 -13.34
CA ASP A 36 -9.79 -16.88 -14.35
C ASP A 36 -10.16 -15.51 -13.78
N SER A 37 -11.19 -15.44 -12.95
CA SER A 37 -11.58 -14.22 -12.24
C SER A 37 -10.46 -13.71 -11.31
N LEU A 38 -9.81 -14.60 -10.57
CA LEU A 38 -8.66 -14.27 -9.73
C LEU A 38 -7.48 -13.76 -10.56
N ARG A 39 -7.17 -14.44 -11.67
CA ARG A 39 -6.11 -14.03 -12.60
C ARG A 39 -6.35 -12.64 -13.17
N LEU A 40 -7.56 -12.39 -13.66
CA LEU A 40 -7.94 -11.09 -14.21
C LEU A 40 -7.92 -9.99 -13.13
N GLY A 41 -8.40 -10.31 -11.93
CA GLY A 41 -8.36 -9.41 -10.80
C GLY A 41 -6.93 -9.04 -10.38
N ALA A 42 -6.04 -10.04 -10.28
CA ALA A 42 -4.63 -9.83 -9.98
C ALA A 42 -3.94 -8.99 -11.07
N LYS A 43 -4.16 -9.32 -12.35
CA LYS A 43 -3.63 -8.57 -13.50
C LYS A 43 -4.11 -7.10 -13.47
N LYS A 44 -5.40 -6.88 -13.26
CA LYS A 44 -5.98 -5.53 -13.20
C LYS A 44 -5.43 -4.72 -12.02
N SER A 45 -5.24 -5.35 -10.87
CA SER A 45 -4.64 -4.73 -9.69
C SER A 45 -3.17 -4.36 -9.94
N PHE A 46 -2.40 -5.27 -10.55
CA PHE A 46 -1.00 -5.03 -10.89
C PHE A 46 -0.85 -3.83 -11.84
N PHE A 47 -1.51 -3.87 -12.99
CA PHE A 47 -1.45 -2.77 -13.97
C PHE A 47 -2.14 -1.49 -13.49
N GLY A 48 -2.99 -1.57 -12.47
CA GLY A 48 -3.58 -0.40 -11.84
C GLY A 48 -2.59 0.41 -10.99
N ASN A 49 -1.51 -0.23 -10.53
CA ASN A 49 -0.49 0.40 -9.68
C ASN A 49 0.76 0.85 -10.46
N VAL A 50 0.92 0.41 -11.70
CA VAL A 50 2.11 0.69 -12.52
C VAL A 50 1.69 1.53 -13.72
N LYS A 51 2.31 2.69 -13.87
CA LYS A 51 2.23 3.47 -15.10
C LYS A 51 3.32 3.00 -16.05
N SER A 52 3.00 2.89 -17.34
CA SER A 52 4.00 2.63 -18.37
C SER A 52 4.98 3.80 -18.45
N GLY A 53 6.26 3.53 -18.20
CA GLY A 53 7.33 4.53 -18.24
C GLY A 53 7.84 5.02 -16.90
N ASP A 54 7.18 4.69 -15.78
CA ASP A 54 7.73 4.99 -14.46
C ASP A 54 8.84 4.00 -14.10
N LEU A 55 9.93 4.51 -13.54
CA LEU A 55 11.04 3.71 -13.03
C LEU A 55 10.97 3.62 -11.52
N ILE A 56 11.26 2.44 -10.99
CA ILE A 56 11.43 2.22 -9.56
C ILE A 56 12.91 1.99 -9.31
N LEU A 57 13.48 2.87 -8.49
CA LEU A 57 14.86 2.78 -8.08
C LEU A 57 14.94 2.29 -6.63
N GLY A 58 15.73 1.26 -6.39
CA GLY A 58 15.96 0.71 -5.07
C GLY A 58 17.42 0.30 -4.87
N SER A 59 17.78 -0.05 -3.63
CA SER A 59 19.09 -0.66 -3.37
C SER A 59 19.18 -2.04 -4.05
N ARG A 60 20.37 -2.58 -4.16
CA ARG A 60 20.60 -3.91 -4.76
C ARG A 60 19.78 -4.99 -4.03
N SER A 61 18.71 -5.41 -4.65
CA SER A 61 17.81 -6.50 -4.23
C SER A 61 17.28 -7.21 -5.48
N GLY A 62 16.53 -8.28 -5.31
CA GLY A 62 15.84 -8.90 -6.45
C GLY A 62 14.80 -7.97 -7.07
N GLU A 63 14.68 -7.95 -8.39
CA GLU A 63 13.71 -7.10 -9.11
C GLU A 63 12.27 -7.34 -8.63
N ILE A 64 11.88 -8.59 -8.43
CA ILE A 64 10.55 -8.97 -7.92
C ILE A 64 10.37 -8.45 -6.50
N GLN A 65 11.37 -8.54 -5.64
CA GLN A 65 11.32 -8.04 -4.27
C GLN A 65 11.14 -6.52 -4.25
N LEU A 66 11.86 -5.79 -5.10
CA LEU A 66 11.72 -4.35 -5.24
C LEU A 66 10.30 -3.95 -5.68
N LEU A 67 9.74 -4.64 -6.67
CA LEU A 67 8.37 -4.45 -7.12
C LEU A 67 7.35 -4.73 -6.01
N LEU A 68 7.46 -5.86 -5.34
CA LEU A 68 6.54 -6.24 -4.26
C LEU A 68 6.58 -5.23 -3.12
N TYR A 69 7.76 -4.76 -2.77
CA TYR A 69 7.95 -3.81 -1.69
C TYR A 69 7.44 -2.41 -2.05
N SER A 70 7.84 -1.87 -3.21
CA SER A 70 7.53 -0.48 -3.60
C SER A 70 6.07 -0.28 -4.01
N LEU A 71 5.49 -1.22 -4.75
CA LEU A 71 4.13 -1.08 -5.29
C LEU A 71 3.05 -1.72 -4.42
N PHE A 72 3.36 -2.87 -3.82
CA PHE A 72 2.37 -3.64 -3.06
C PHE A 72 2.60 -3.57 -1.55
N GLN A 73 3.72 -2.96 -1.11
CA GLN A 73 4.14 -2.86 0.29
C GLN A 73 4.22 -4.23 0.99
N ILE A 74 4.58 -5.27 0.22
CA ILE A 74 4.76 -6.64 0.70
C ILE A 74 6.24 -6.89 0.95
N GLY A 75 6.57 -7.46 2.11
CA GLY A 75 7.94 -7.77 2.53
C GLY A 75 8.62 -6.63 3.27
N SER A 76 9.93 -6.72 3.43
CA SER A 76 10.77 -5.72 4.08
C SER A 76 12.00 -5.47 3.21
N PRO A 77 12.54 -4.25 3.18
CA PRO A 77 13.75 -3.95 2.43
C PRO A 77 14.94 -4.64 3.10
N THR A 78 15.83 -5.17 2.29
CA THR A 78 17.12 -5.69 2.77
C THR A 78 18.14 -4.58 2.96
N ASN A 79 18.08 -3.56 2.12
CA ASN A 79 18.93 -2.38 2.16
C ASN A 79 18.15 -1.15 1.72
N ASN A 80 18.59 0.03 2.15
CA ASN A 80 18.01 1.32 1.79
C ASN A 80 18.94 2.08 0.83
N ILE A 81 18.38 3.00 0.05
CA ILE A 81 19.15 4.01 -0.68
C ILE A 81 19.54 5.10 0.31
N SER A 82 20.79 5.55 0.28
CA SER A 82 21.21 6.68 1.10
C SER A 82 20.61 7.99 0.60
N TRP A 83 20.44 8.95 1.51
CA TRP A 83 19.93 10.28 1.16
C TRP A 83 20.86 11.01 0.18
N ASP A 84 22.18 10.78 0.27
CA ASP A 84 23.14 11.36 -0.66
C ASP A 84 23.00 10.78 -2.06
N SER A 85 22.77 9.46 -2.18
CA SER A 85 22.48 8.83 -3.48
C SER A 85 21.18 9.38 -4.09
N TYR A 86 20.12 9.57 -3.27
CA TYR A 86 18.90 10.21 -3.73
C TYR A 86 19.17 11.62 -4.29
N LYS A 87 19.92 12.46 -3.55
CA LYS A 87 20.29 13.81 -4.01
C LYS A 87 21.13 13.82 -5.28
N GLU A 88 22.04 12.86 -5.42
CA GLU A 88 22.86 12.73 -6.63
C GLU A 88 22.01 12.39 -7.85
N ILE A 89 21.10 11.44 -7.69
CA ILE A 89 20.20 11.01 -8.76
C ILE A 89 19.23 12.11 -9.14
N SER A 90 18.64 12.80 -8.16
CA SER A 90 17.67 13.88 -8.40
C SER A 90 18.22 15.08 -9.16
N LYS A 91 19.56 15.24 -9.22
CA LYS A 91 20.23 16.33 -9.97
C LYS A 91 20.55 15.99 -11.42
N LYS A 92 20.31 14.75 -11.85
CA LYS A 92 20.59 14.32 -13.22
C LYS A 92 19.59 14.95 -14.19
N SER A 93 20.08 15.48 -15.30
CA SER A 93 19.26 16.17 -16.32
C SER A 93 18.21 15.28 -16.96
N GLU A 94 18.42 13.97 -16.93
CA GLU A 94 17.51 12.96 -17.49
C GLU A 94 16.32 12.64 -16.56
N ILE A 95 16.34 13.14 -15.32
CA ILE A 95 15.30 12.91 -14.32
C ILE A 95 14.39 14.14 -14.25
N ASP A 96 13.18 14.01 -14.74
CA ASP A 96 12.15 15.04 -14.66
C ASP A 96 11.60 15.19 -13.23
N TRP A 97 11.35 14.09 -12.55
CA TRP A 97 10.93 14.06 -11.15
C TRP A 97 11.31 12.74 -10.47
N ILE A 98 11.48 12.81 -9.19
CA ILE A 98 11.74 11.65 -8.34
C ILE A 98 11.02 11.82 -6.99
N VAL A 99 10.30 10.79 -6.57
CA VAL A 99 9.60 10.78 -5.28
C VAL A 99 10.19 9.72 -4.39
N PRO A 100 10.79 10.10 -3.27
CA PRO A 100 11.34 9.14 -2.32
C PRO A 100 10.21 8.49 -1.53
N ILE A 101 10.35 7.18 -1.26
CA ILE A 101 9.46 6.42 -0.40
C ILE A 101 10.28 5.65 0.64
N SER A 102 9.81 5.66 1.87
CA SER A 102 10.37 4.89 2.98
C SER A 102 9.26 4.06 3.62
N LEU A 103 9.48 2.76 3.74
CA LEU A 103 8.55 1.81 4.32
C LEU A 103 9.28 1.04 5.42
N GLY A 104 8.71 0.94 6.59
CA GLY A 104 9.35 0.23 7.69
C GLY A 104 8.44 0.13 8.91
N ASP A 105 7.59 1.10 9.08
CA ASP A 105 6.70 1.23 10.22
C ASP A 105 5.28 0.78 9.91
N SER A 106 4.47 0.72 10.96
CA SER A 106 3.07 0.35 10.87
C SER A 106 2.22 1.06 11.92
N HIS A 107 0.92 1.05 11.68
CA HIS A 107 -0.09 1.33 12.69
C HIS A 107 -1.15 0.22 12.61
N LYS A 108 -1.28 -0.53 13.68
CA LYS A 108 -2.10 -1.76 13.68
C LYS A 108 -1.67 -2.68 12.52
N GLN A 109 -2.57 -3.00 11.60
CA GLN A 109 -2.32 -3.86 10.44
C GLN A 109 -1.95 -3.11 9.16
N PHE A 110 -1.81 -1.79 9.22
CA PHE A 110 -1.55 -0.95 8.05
C PHE A 110 -0.11 -0.47 8.03
N ARG A 111 0.47 -0.46 6.83
CA ARG A 111 1.83 0.05 6.61
C ARG A 111 1.85 1.58 6.68
N VAL A 112 2.90 2.10 7.28
CA VAL A 112 3.25 3.51 7.24
C VAL A 112 4.28 3.71 6.14
N MET A 113 4.04 4.70 5.28
CA MET A 113 4.93 5.11 4.21
C MET A 113 5.32 6.57 4.39
N GLY A 114 6.62 6.81 4.58
CA GLY A 114 7.20 8.14 4.51
C GLY A 114 7.43 8.55 3.06
N THR A 115 7.03 9.77 2.72
CA THR A 115 7.20 10.35 1.39
C THR A 115 7.17 11.86 1.43
N THR A 116 7.25 12.52 0.26
CA THR A 116 7.11 13.97 0.13
C THR A 116 5.71 14.35 -0.41
N LYS A 117 5.38 15.64 -0.36
CA LYS A 117 4.12 16.15 -0.96
C LYS A 117 4.00 15.82 -2.45
N ASP A 118 5.13 15.70 -3.15
CA ASP A 118 5.17 15.39 -4.58
C ASP A 118 4.54 14.02 -4.90
N TYR A 119 4.49 13.12 -3.92
CA TYR A 119 3.78 11.86 -4.09
C TYR A 119 2.31 12.06 -4.47
N PHE A 120 1.63 13.03 -3.84
CA PHE A 120 0.22 13.32 -4.14
C PHE A 120 0.02 13.93 -5.51
N ASP A 121 1.00 14.68 -6.00
CA ASP A 121 0.95 15.36 -7.29
C ASP A 121 1.44 14.49 -8.44
N LYS A 122 2.45 13.63 -8.20
CA LYS A 122 3.11 12.84 -9.25
C LYS A 122 2.55 11.43 -9.37
N PHE A 123 2.16 10.81 -8.25
CA PHE A 123 1.59 9.46 -8.32
C PHE A 123 0.31 9.45 -9.13
N SER A 124 0.26 8.54 -10.09
CA SER A 124 -0.93 8.29 -10.91
C SER A 124 -1.25 6.80 -10.98
N TYR A 125 -2.51 6.49 -11.17
CA TYR A 125 -3.02 5.13 -11.27
C TYR A 125 -4.09 5.05 -12.36
N ARG A 126 -4.32 3.87 -12.92
CA ARG A 126 -5.40 3.60 -13.88
C ARG A 126 -5.73 4.77 -14.82
N ASN A 127 -5.11 4.83 -15.99
CA ASN A 127 -5.37 5.87 -16.99
C ASN A 127 -5.06 7.31 -16.46
N ASP A 128 -3.93 7.46 -15.80
CA ASP A 128 -3.40 8.74 -15.30
C ASP A 128 -4.28 9.48 -14.28
N LYS A 129 -5.13 8.75 -13.55
CA LYS A 129 -5.88 9.36 -12.45
C LYS A 129 -4.94 9.76 -11.32
N ARG A 130 -5.09 10.97 -10.82
CA ARG A 130 -4.36 11.51 -9.68
C ARG A 130 -5.02 11.12 -8.36
N LEU A 131 -4.24 11.19 -7.27
CA LEU A 131 -4.79 11.04 -5.93
C LEU A 131 -5.71 12.23 -5.63
N GLU A 132 -6.90 11.93 -5.14
CA GLU A 132 -7.88 12.90 -4.70
C GLU A 132 -8.16 12.69 -3.21
N PHE A 133 -8.47 13.76 -2.52
CA PHE A 133 -8.91 13.71 -1.13
C PHE A 133 -10.44 13.63 -1.07
N THR A 134 -10.96 12.78 -0.19
CA THR A 134 -12.37 12.81 0.22
C THR A 134 -12.58 13.93 1.21
N GLU A 135 -11.63 14.09 2.15
CA GLU A 135 -11.64 15.13 3.18
C GLU A 135 -10.21 15.57 3.47
N GLY A 136 -10.04 16.86 3.81
CA GLY A 136 -8.74 17.41 4.21
C GLY A 136 -7.78 17.66 3.06
N THR A 137 -6.49 17.54 3.33
CA THR A 137 -5.40 17.84 2.39
C THR A 137 -4.16 17.01 2.76
N TYR A 138 -3.08 17.16 1.97
CA TYR A 138 -1.78 16.57 2.31
C TYR A 138 -1.20 17.16 3.62
N PHE A 139 -0.19 16.50 4.18
CA PHE A 139 0.49 16.94 5.40
C PHE A 139 1.20 18.30 5.19
N LYS A 140 1.07 19.19 6.18
CA LYS A 140 1.71 20.51 6.23
C LYS A 140 2.65 20.64 7.42
N ASN A 141 2.33 19.96 8.51
CA ASN A 141 3.15 19.89 9.70
C ASN A 141 3.82 18.52 9.80
N ILE A 142 4.91 18.45 10.54
CA ILE A 142 5.74 17.25 10.66
C ILE A 142 4.93 16.01 11.15
N PHE A 143 3.99 16.21 12.07
CA PHE A 143 3.15 15.14 12.62
C PHE A 143 1.74 15.08 11.99
N ASP A 144 1.56 15.67 10.83
CA ASP A 144 0.36 15.43 10.03
C ASP A 144 0.45 14.07 9.32
N VAL A 145 -0.68 13.38 9.19
CA VAL A 145 -0.79 12.10 8.49
C VAL A 145 -1.96 12.11 7.52
N VAL A 146 -1.74 11.50 6.37
CA VAL A 146 -2.79 11.23 5.39
C VAL A 146 -3.06 9.73 5.37
N ILE A 147 -4.33 9.35 5.35
CA ILE A 147 -4.72 7.94 5.37
C ILE A 147 -5.47 7.54 4.11
N GLY A 148 -5.22 6.31 3.66
CA GLY A 148 -5.97 5.70 2.57
C GLY A 148 -7.42 5.41 2.95
N SER A 149 -8.28 5.26 1.96
CA SER A 149 -9.73 5.06 2.14
C SER A 149 -10.07 3.83 2.97
N ASP A 150 -9.34 2.72 2.81
CA ASP A 150 -9.59 1.49 3.57
C ASP A 150 -9.13 1.62 5.03
N VAL A 151 -8.05 2.37 5.28
CA VAL A 151 -7.61 2.68 6.64
C VAL A 151 -8.69 3.47 7.37
N ALA A 152 -9.18 4.55 6.76
CA ALA A 152 -10.25 5.38 7.33
C ALA A 152 -11.50 4.55 7.64
N LYS A 153 -11.93 3.72 6.69
CA LYS A 153 -13.13 2.88 6.83
C LYS A 153 -12.97 1.80 7.89
N ILE A 154 -11.87 1.03 7.86
CA ILE A 154 -11.68 -0.14 8.74
C ILE A 154 -11.42 0.29 10.18
N LEU A 155 -10.66 1.36 10.38
CA LEU A 155 -10.34 1.88 11.71
C LEU A 155 -11.33 2.95 12.19
N ASN A 156 -12.30 3.33 11.36
CA ASN A 156 -13.27 4.38 11.64
C ASN A 156 -12.61 5.73 12.00
N TYR A 157 -11.53 6.07 11.24
CA TYR A 157 -10.79 7.30 11.45
C TYR A 157 -11.33 8.45 10.59
N LYS A 158 -11.32 9.64 11.18
CA LYS A 158 -11.74 10.91 10.57
C LYS A 158 -10.63 11.95 10.73
N LEU A 159 -10.79 13.11 10.09
CA LEU A 159 -9.89 14.24 10.31
C LEU A 159 -9.78 14.57 11.80
N GLY A 160 -8.55 14.86 12.23
CA GLY A 160 -8.25 15.22 13.62
C GLY A 160 -8.03 14.05 14.58
N ASN A 161 -8.30 12.79 14.17
CA ASN A 161 -7.95 11.63 15.00
C ASN A 161 -6.43 11.51 15.16
N ASP A 162 -6.01 10.99 16.30
CA ASP A 162 -4.60 10.73 16.58
C ASP A 162 -4.23 9.29 16.20
N ILE A 163 -3.06 9.14 15.58
CA ILE A 163 -2.48 7.87 15.16
C ILE A 163 -1.10 7.73 15.82
N ILE A 164 -0.86 6.63 16.50
CA ILE A 164 0.45 6.26 17.07
C ILE A 164 1.10 5.24 16.14
N ILE A 165 2.29 5.54 15.67
CA ILE A 165 3.07 4.68 14.78
C ILE A 165 3.90 3.71 15.62
N ALA A 166 3.99 2.46 15.17
CA ALA A 166 4.83 1.42 15.75
C ALA A 166 6.02 1.12 14.84
N HIS A 167 7.15 0.80 15.42
CA HIS A 167 8.34 0.40 14.69
C HIS A 167 8.16 -1.02 14.10
N GLY A 168 8.33 -1.18 12.78
CA GLY A 168 8.13 -2.46 12.10
C GLY A 168 6.66 -2.87 11.95
N ILE A 169 6.41 -4.13 11.55
CA ILE A 169 5.07 -4.62 11.20
C ILE A 169 4.33 -5.24 12.39
N SER A 170 5.05 -5.75 13.35
CA SER A 170 4.50 -6.48 14.51
C SER A 170 5.15 -6.07 15.83
N SER A 171 5.80 -4.93 15.84
CA SER A 171 6.53 -4.44 17.01
C SER A 171 5.57 -3.90 18.08
N GLN A 172 5.86 -4.24 19.33
CA GLN A 172 5.23 -3.61 20.49
C GLN A 172 5.87 -2.24 20.83
N SER A 173 6.88 -1.82 20.06
CA SER A 173 7.56 -0.53 20.23
C SER A 173 6.75 0.58 19.58
N LEU A 174 5.96 1.26 20.37
CA LEU A 174 5.13 2.39 19.96
C LEU A 174 5.90 3.71 20.10
N HIS A 175 5.70 4.60 19.14
CA HIS A 175 6.16 6.00 19.21
C HIS A 175 5.05 6.89 19.83
N ASP A 176 4.62 6.54 21.04
CA ASP A 176 3.51 7.18 21.76
C ASP A 176 3.80 8.64 22.18
N GLU A 177 5.07 9.02 22.22
CA GLU A 177 5.51 10.40 22.47
C GLU A 177 5.19 11.36 21.32
N PHE A 178 4.92 10.82 20.12
CA PHE A 178 4.69 11.59 18.89
C PHE A 178 3.39 11.15 18.20
N PRO A 179 2.22 11.55 18.72
CA PRO A 179 0.96 11.26 18.05
C PRO A 179 0.85 12.04 16.74
N PHE A 180 0.51 11.34 15.68
CA PHE A 180 0.24 11.93 14.37
C PHE A 180 -1.24 12.27 14.25
N LYS A 181 -1.56 13.42 13.68
CA LYS A 181 -2.93 13.88 13.50
C LYS A 181 -3.40 13.68 12.06
N VAL A 182 -4.55 13.00 11.89
CA VAL A 182 -5.14 12.80 10.56
C VAL A 182 -5.51 14.14 9.94
N LYS A 183 -4.82 14.51 8.86
CA LYS A 183 -5.00 15.76 8.12
C LYS A 183 -5.74 15.57 6.80
N GLY A 184 -5.69 14.38 6.24
CA GLY A 184 -6.37 14.07 5.00
C GLY A 184 -6.78 12.61 4.90
N VAL A 185 -7.87 12.37 4.19
CA VAL A 185 -8.39 11.05 3.84
C VAL A 185 -8.45 10.96 2.31
N LEU A 186 -7.75 9.99 1.73
CA LEU A 186 -7.74 9.79 0.29
C LEU A 186 -9.04 9.12 -0.18
N LYS A 187 -9.46 9.50 -1.38
CA LYS A 187 -10.53 8.84 -2.11
C LYS A 187 -10.12 7.43 -2.52
N LYS A 188 -11.09 6.52 -2.59
CA LYS A 188 -10.85 5.14 -3.00
C LYS A 188 -10.24 5.06 -4.39
N THR A 189 -9.08 4.43 -4.47
CA THR A 189 -8.33 4.24 -5.73
C THR A 189 -8.48 2.82 -6.29
N GLY A 190 -8.69 1.83 -5.44
CA GLY A 190 -8.63 0.40 -5.76
C GLY A 190 -7.20 -0.07 -6.00
N THR A 191 -6.22 0.62 -5.42
CA THR A 191 -4.80 0.26 -5.43
C THR A 191 -4.32 0.00 -4.00
N SER A 192 -3.06 -0.35 -3.84
CA SER A 192 -2.43 -0.54 -2.53
C SER A 192 -2.44 0.72 -1.65
N VAL A 193 -2.50 1.91 -2.27
CA VAL A 193 -2.55 3.21 -1.58
C VAL A 193 -3.75 3.31 -0.63
N ASP A 194 -4.86 2.65 -0.96
CA ASP A 194 -6.06 2.64 -0.08
C ASP A 194 -5.78 2.09 1.32
N ARG A 195 -4.71 1.31 1.47
CA ARG A 195 -4.31 0.66 2.72
C ARG A 195 -3.06 1.27 3.37
N LEU A 196 -2.59 2.41 2.87
CA LEU A 196 -1.41 3.11 3.39
C LEU A 196 -1.80 4.20 4.38
N ILE A 197 -0.86 4.43 5.29
CA ILE A 197 -0.77 5.59 6.15
C ILE A 197 0.45 6.38 5.68
N LEU A 198 0.23 7.60 5.21
CA LEU A 198 1.24 8.43 4.56
C LEU A 198 1.68 9.55 5.52
N VAL A 199 2.98 9.64 5.75
CA VAL A 199 3.61 10.67 6.59
C VAL A 199 4.75 11.33 5.84
N SER A 200 5.23 12.47 6.31
CA SER A 200 6.42 13.08 5.75
C SER A 200 7.68 12.26 6.09
N LEU A 201 8.71 12.34 5.24
CA LEU A 201 10.01 11.69 5.53
C LEU A 201 10.66 12.28 6.77
N GLU A 202 10.51 13.59 6.96
CA GLU A 202 11.02 14.31 8.13
C GLU A 202 10.37 13.80 9.42
N ALA A 203 9.09 13.43 9.36
CA ALA A 203 8.40 12.82 10.50
C ALA A 203 8.99 11.46 10.87
N LEU A 204 9.26 10.62 9.87
CA LEU A 204 9.91 9.32 10.13
C LEU A 204 11.31 9.51 10.70
N GLU A 205 12.10 10.44 10.16
CA GLU A 205 13.41 10.76 10.71
C GLU A 205 13.29 11.24 12.17
N ALA A 206 12.33 12.11 12.45
CA ALA A 206 12.13 12.67 13.80
C ALA A 206 11.82 11.59 14.84
N ILE A 207 10.92 10.66 14.54
CA ILE A 207 10.55 9.58 15.48
C ILE A 207 11.64 8.52 15.65
N HIS A 208 12.59 8.42 14.70
CA HIS A 208 13.70 7.46 14.76
C HIS A 208 15.02 8.07 15.22
N LYS A 209 15.10 9.38 15.45
CA LYS A 209 16.34 10.05 15.79
C LYS A 209 17.06 9.48 17.03
N ASP A 210 16.29 9.00 18.00
CA ASP A 210 16.80 8.41 19.24
C ASP A 210 16.85 6.87 19.19
N TRP A 211 16.66 6.28 18.02
CA TRP A 211 16.67 4.83 17.82
C TRP A 211 17.94 4.39 17.10
N LYS A 212 18.71 3.50 17.72
CA LYS A 212 19.85 2.81 17.09
C LYS A 212 19.66 1.30 17.19
N SER A 213 19.70 0.61 16.04
CA SER A 213 19.57 -0.86 15.96
C SER A 213 18.30 -1.40 16.64
N GLY A 214 17.17 -0.68 16.56
CA GLY A 214 15.89 -1.11 17.13
C GLY A 214 15.75 -0.88 18.64
N ILE A 215 16.70 -0.18 19.27
CA ILE A 215 16.65 0.15 20.70
C ILE A 215 16.61 1.68 20.87
N LYS A 216 15.69 2.16 21.70
CA LYS A 216 15.58 3.59 22.05
C LYS A 216 16.72 3.96 23.00
N ILE A 217 17.53 4.94 22.61
CA ILE A 217 18.57 5.54 23.46
C ILE A 217 18.04 6.87 23.97
N PRO A 218 17.76 7.04 25.28
CA PRO A 218 17.25 8.30 25.79
C PRO A 218 18.27 9.43 25.57
N THR A 219 17.95 10.37 24.71
CA THR A 219 18.75 11.59 24.55
C THR A 219 18.02 12.78 25.18
N ASN A 220 18.64 13.44 26.13
CA ASN A 220 18.11 14.59 26.87
C ASN A 220 17.92 15.88 26.04
N LYS A 221 17.65 15.78 24.71
CA LYS A 221 17.59 16.94 23.80
C LYS A 221 16.34 17.05 22.93
N ILE A 222 15.15 16.74 23.45
CA ILE A 222 13.89 16.84 22.68
C ILE A 222 13.37 18.31 22.57
N LYS A 223 13.99 19.29 23.14
CA LYS A 223 13.51 20.70 23.12
C LYS A 223 13.71 21.47 21.80
N LYS A 224 14.10 20.83 20.68
CA LYS A 224 14.43 21.55 19.43
C LYS A 224 13.59 21.18 18.20
N LEU A 225 12.54 20.36 18.33
CA LEU A 225 11.74 19.90 17.20
C LEU A 225 10.59 20.84 16.79
N GLU A 226 10.30 21.88 17.56
CA GLU A 226 9.28 22.89 17.21
C GLU A 226 9.67 23.82 16.05
N LYS A 227 10.87 23.68 15.48
CA LYS A 227 11.40 24.56 14.41
C LYS A 227 11.50 23.93 13.01
N TYR A 228 11.03 22.72 12.79
CA TYR A 228 10.93 22.18 11.42
C TYR A 228 9.58 22.56 10.82
N ASN A 229 9.48 23.78 10.33
CA ASN A 229 8.44 24.13 9.37
C ASN A 229 8.83 23.55 8.01
N ALA A 230 7.91 22.82 7.36
CA ALA A 230 8.03 22.28 6.01
C ALA A 230 7.99 23.39 4.94
N GLN A 231 8.86 24.39 5.06
CA GLN A 231 8.98 25.55 4.15
C GLN A 231 10.45 25.88 3.89
N ASP A 232 11.27 24.89 3.59
CA ASP A 232 12.55 25.14 2.89
C ASP A 232 12.85 23.99 1.90
#